data_31776db8fd3957fed625c3b991d073b3
#
_entry.id   31776db8fd3957fed625c3b991d073b3
#
_cell.length_a   1.000
_cell.length_b   1.000
_cell.length_c   1.000
_cell.angle_alpha   90.00
_cell.angle_beta   90.00
_cell.angle_gamma   90.00
#
_symmetry.space_group_name_H-M   'P 1'
#
loop_
_entity.id
_entity.type
_entity.pdbx_description
1 polymer ?
#
loop_
_entity_poly.entity_id
_entity_poly.type
_entity_poly.pdbx_seq_one_letter_code
_entity_poly.pdbx_strand_id
1 'polypeptide(L)'
;MEMKSGVMNRLFFVCLFFVLFELGALQMRGIEKGEGSMQYDVIVIGAGVTGAMTAYQLSRYQLRVCVVDKRLEPAAETSSANSGVVHAGYDAKPGSNKARLNVRGNALMEEVCHALDVPFKRIGSLVVAFSDAEAETVKALYESGVKNGVPDLRVIAADEIYAKEPKLQPGAVCALYAPSAGIVCPYELTTAALEVACVNGAEYLREAEVTAIEKTADGFAVTVGGQTLTAPVVVNAAGLFADQIARMVGDDRFAITPRKGEYILFEKSMGKTVSHVIFQTPANGTKGVLVAPTVDGNLYIGPNANVVEDKNDTSTTWQGLEEIKTCAAKSVGGLDMRLAITNFAGLRATPSTGDFILDSPVPGFINAAGIESPGLSAAPAVAEEVVSLVRESGKVVMHERADWTRTREPVKRFREMTDDERAALVAENPAYGRVICRCETVTEQEIRDAIRRPAGARSVDGVKRRTRSGMGKCQGGFCGPRVVDILAEELGCDPTEITKFGGASYMLTGKTR
;
A
#
# COMPACT_ATOMS: atom_id res chain seq x y z
N MET A 1 12.36 -14.69 -57.17
CA MET A 1 13.31 -13.80 -56.49
C MET A 1 12.59 -13.16 -55.31
N GLU A 2 12.13 -14.03 -54.41
CA GLU A 2 11.41 -13.65 -53.17
C GLU A 2 11.82 -14.60 -52.05
N MET A 3 12.95 -14.33 -51.45
CA MET A 3 13.38 -14.99 -50.19
C MET A 3 14.55 -14.21 -49.57
N LYS A 4 14.30 -13.00 -49.03
CA LYS A 4 15.33 -12.30 -48.22
C LYS A 4 14.75 -11.29 -47.18
N SER A 5 13.41 -11.18 -46.97
CA SER A 5 12.87 -10.23 -46.00
C SER A 5 12.63 -10.82 -44.58
N GLY A 6 12.59 -12.13 -44.43
CA GLY A 6 12.25 -12.80 -43.16
C GLY A 6 13.43 -12.93 -42.16
N VAL A 7 14.67 -12.87 -42.64
CA VAL A 7 15.84 -13.09 -41.77
C VAL A 7 16.31 -11.76 -41.11
N MET A 8 16.11 -10.63 -41.78
CA MET A 8 16.54 -9.33 -41.28
C MET A 8 15.66 -8.81 -40.13
N ASN A 9 14.35 -9.15 -40.13
CA ASN A 9 13.45 -8.81 -39.03
C ASN A 9 13.70 -9.66 -37.77
N ARG A 10 14.17 -10.90 -37.90
CA ARG A 10 14.53 -11.73 -36.73
C ARG A 10 15.83 -11.28 -36.05
N LEU A 11 16.80 -10.77 -36.80
CA LEU A 11 18.03 -10.24 -36.21
C LEU A 11 17.78 -8.91 -35.48
N PHE A 12 16.88 -8.05 -35.98
CA PHE A 12 16.56 -6.79 -35.32
C PHE A 12 15.82 -6.99 -33.99
N PHE A 13 14.92 -7.98 -33.90
CA PHE A 13 14.25 -8.34 -32.65
C PHE A 13 15.18 -9.02 -31.64
N VAL A 14 16.14 -9.82 -32.09
CA VAL A 14 17.13 -10.45 -31.19
C VAL A 14 18.14 -9.42 -30.65
N CYS A 15 18.58 -8.46 -31.46
CA CYS A 15 19.46 -7.37 -30.98
C CYS A 15 18.72 -6.41 -30.03
N LEU A 16 17.45 -6.11 -30.27
CA LEU A 16 16.67 -5.28 -29.34
C LEU A 16 16.41 -6.00 -28.00
N PHE A 17 16.22 -7.32 -28.03
CA PHE A 17 16.08 -8.16 -26.82
C PHE A 17 17.38 -8.26 -26.03
N PHE A 18 18.54 -8.34 -26.70
CA PHE A 18 19.85 -8.33 -26.02
C PHE A 18 20.20 -6.97 -25.42
N VAL A 19 19.86 -5.86 -26.08
CA VAL A 19 20.08 -4.50 -25.54
C VAL A 19 19.14 -4.24 -24.34
N LEU A 20 17.89 -4.73 -24.36
CA LEU A 20 16.98 -4.63 -23.22
C LEU A 20 17.36 -5.60 -22.09
N PHE A 21 18.01 -6.73 -22.40
CA PHE A 21 18.53 -7.68 -21.40
C PHE A 21 19.80 -7.15 -20.73
N GLU A 22 20.68 -6.46 -21.45
CA GLU A 22 21.86 -5.78 -20.85
C GLU A 22 21.45 -4.56 -20.01
N LEU A 23 20.41 -3.80 -20.38
CA LEU A 23 19.86 -2.74 -19.54
C LEU A 23 19.19 -3.29 -18.27
N GLY A 24 18.58 -4.47 -18.30
CA GLY A 24 18.06 -5.18 -17.13
C GLY A 24 19.18 -5.76 -16.24
N ALA A 25 20.28 -6.21 -16.84
CA ALA A 25 21.44 -6.74 -16.11
C ALA A 25 22.30 -5.63 -15.46
N LEU A 26 22.23 -4.40 -15.97
CA LEU A 26 22.87 -3.22 -15.33
C LEU A 26 22.15 -2.81 -14.02
N GLN A 27 20.86 -3.12 -13.86
CA GLN A 27 20.15 -2.90 -12.58
C GLN A 27 20.47 -3.96 -11.50
N MET A 28 21.13 -5.06 -11.87
CA MET A 28 21.52 -6.13 -10.92
C MET A 28 23.00 -6.11 -10.54
N ARG A 29 23.82 -5.28 -11.16
CA ARG A 29 25.16 -5.01 -10.66
C ARG A 29 25.04 -4.07 -9.48
N GLY A 30 25.42 -4.56 -8.29
CA GLY A 30 25.65 -3.72 -7.13
C GLY A 30 26.45 -2.50 -7.55
N ILE A 31 25.98 -1.33 -7.19
CA ILE A 31 26.52 -0.03 -7.59
C ILE A 31 28.04 -0.07 -7.40
N GLU A 32 28.80 -0.05 -8.48
CA GLU A 32 30.24 0.12 -8.40
C GLU A 32 30.49 1.43 -7.64
N LYS A 33 31.38 1.38 -6.66
CA LYS A 33 31.82 2.55 -5.88
C LYS A 33 32.50 3.54 -6.83
N GLY A 34 31.70 4.37 -7.49
CA GLY A 34 32.17 5.54 -8.23
C GLY A 34 32.22 6.73 -7.29
N GLU A 35 33.35 7.41 -7.22
CA GLU A 35 33.53 8.66 -6.47
C GLU A 35 32.76 9.81 -7.16
N GLY A 36 31.40 9.77 -7.12
CA GLY A 36 30.56 10.84 -7.65
C GLY A 36 29.18 10.80 -6.98
N SER A 37 28.66 11.92 -6.52
CA SER A 37 27.30 12.06 -6.04
C SER A 37 26.32 11.97 -7.21
N MET A 38 25.30 11.10 -7.15
CA MET A 38 24.21 11.09 -8.12
C MET A 38 23.32 12.30 -7.87
N GLN A 39 22.98 13.05 -8.94
CA GLN A 39 22.08 14.21 -8.87
C GLN A 39 20.66 13.84 -9.29
N TYR A 40 19.69 14.20 -8.45
CA TYR A 40 18.26 14.13 -8.72
C TYR A 40 17.63 15.52 -8.55
N ASP A 41 16.43 15.71 -9.07
CA ASP A 41 15.63 16.92 -8.81
C ASP A 41 14.83 16.76 -7.51
N VAL A 42 14.32 15.54 -7.24
CA VAL A 42 13.56 15.21 -6.03
C VAL A 42 13.98 13.85 -5.50
N ILE A 43 14.31 13.79 -4.21
CA ILE A 43 14.46 12.53 -3.46
C ILE A 43 13.24 12.35 -2.57
N VAL A 44 12.52 11.21 -2.71
CA VAL A 44 11.38 10.82 -1.87
C VAL A 44 11.85 9.74 -0.90
N ILE A 45 11.76 10.01 0.39
CA ILE A 45 12.18 9.08 1.45
C ILE A 45 10.97 8.28 1.92
N GLY A 46 10.96 6.98 1.62
CA GLY A 46 9.90 6.03 1.94
C GLY A 46 9.08 5.60 0.73
N ALA A 47 8.99 4.26 0.51
CA ALA A 47 8.18 3.62 -0.53
C ALA A 47 6.85 3.05 0.04
N GLY A 48 6.31 3.67 1.11
CA GLY A 48 4.94 3.48 1.55
C GLY A 48 3.96 4.17 0.60
N VAL A 49 2.64 4.05 0.86
CA VAL A 49 1.60 4.60 -0.02
C VAL A 49 1.76 6.10 -0.27
N THR A 50 2.19 6.87 0.74
CA THR A 50 2.43 8.31 0.62
C THR A 50 3.55 8.61 -0.37
N GLY A 51 4.73 7.98 -0.19
CA GLY A 51 5.86 8.22 -1.07
C GLY A 51 5.66 7.66 -2.48
N ALA A 52 5.05 6.47 -2.61
CA ALA A 52 4.74 5.86 -3.90
C ALA A 52 3.74 6.71 -4.72
N MET A 53 2.66 7.21 -4.09
CA MET A 53 1.70 8.10 -4.75
C MET A 53 2.32 9.46 -5.09
N THR A 54 3.21 9.98 -4.24
CA THR A 54 3.98 11.20 -4.52
C THR A 54 4.89 11.02 -5.74
N ALA A 55 5.64 9.91 -5.80
CA ALA A 55 6.50 9.59 -6.93
C ALA A 55 5.69 9.42 -8.23
N TYR A 56 4.53 8.75 -8.15
CA TYR A 56 3.58 8.62 -9.27
C TYR A 56 3.15 10.00 -9.80
N GLN A 57 2.76 10.93 -8.94
CA GLN A 57 2.33 12.27 -9.35
C GLN A 57 3.52 13.12 -9.86
N LEU A 58 4.71 13.03 -9.23
CA LEU A 58 5.91 13.72 -9.67
C LEU A 58 6.40 13.22 -11.03
N SER A 59 6.21 11.93 -11.34
CA SER A 59 6.62 11.33 -12.62
C SER A 59 5.90 11.91 -13.84
N ARG A 60 4.83 12.69 -13.62
CA ARG A 60 4.15 13.49 -14.65
C ARG A 60 5.05 14.61 -15.20
N TYR A 61 6.05 15.01 -14.45
CA TYR A 61 6.91 16.14 -14.81
C TYR A 61 8.28 15.66 -15.27
N GLN A 62 8.97 16.52 -16.01
CA GLN A 62 10.33 16.30 -16.49
C GLN A 62 11.33 16.45 -15.34
N LEU A 63 11.21 15.60 -14.34
CA LEU A 63 12.04 15.56 -13.14
C LEU A 63 12.76 14.21 -13.02
N ARG A 64 13.99 14.24 -12.53
CA ARG A 64 14.71 13.06 -12.07
C ARG A 64 14.29 12.78 -10.63
N VAL A 65 13.41 11.80 -10.44
CA VAL A 65 12.87 11.42 -9.13
C VAL A 65 13.57 10.15 -8.65
N CYS A 66 14.05 10.16 -7.41
CA CYS A 66 14.56 8.96 -6.73
C CYS A 66 13.69 8.67 -5.51
N VAL A 67 13.21 7.43 -5.40
CA VAL A 67 12.54 6.93 -4.19
C VAL A 67 13.50 6.03 -3.45
N VAL A 68 13.75 6.31 -2.17
CA VAL A 68 14.64 5.49 -1.33
C VAL A 68 13.84 4.87 -0.18
N ASP A 69 14.07 3.58 0.08
CA ASP A 69 13.43 2.89 1.22
C ASP A 69 14.41 1.94 1.90
N LYS A 70 14.38 1.91 3.23
CA LYS A 70 15.21 0.99 4.03
C LYS A 70 14.83 -0.48 3.87
N ARG A 71 13.65 -0.77 3.33
CA ARG A 71 13.16 -2.13 3.12
C ARG A 71 13.43 -2.60 1.69
N LEU A 72 13.49 -3.92 1.52
CA LEU A 72 13.66 -4.57 0.22
C LEU A 72 12.44 -4.38 -0.68
N GLU A 73 11.24 -4.36 -0.10
CA GLU A 73 9.98 -4.27 -0.84
C GLU A 73 9.23 -2.98 -0.54
N PRO A 74 8.53 -2.40 -1.53
CA PRO A 74 7.59 -1.32 -1.25
C PRO A 74 6.42 -1.82 -0.41
N ALA A 75 5.73 -0.91 0.26
CA ALA A 75 4.62 -1.25 1.16
C ALA A 75 5.00 -2.25 2.27
N ALA A 76 6.24 -2.30 2.72
CA ALA A 76 6.70 -3.31 3.68
C ALA A 76 6.19 -3.07 5.12
N GLU A 77 5.81 -1.83 5.44
CA GLU A 77 5.37 -1.39 6.77
C GLU A 77 3.84 -1.16 6.83
N THR A 78 3.38 -0.06 7.41
CA THR A 78 1.97 0.30 7.60
C THR A 78 1.11 0.16 6.34
N SER A 79 1.67 0.41 5.15
CA SER A 79 0.94 0.33 3.88
C SER A 79 0.52 -1.09 3.49
N SER A 80 1.14 -2.14 4.04
CA SER A 80 0.70 -3.53 3.83
C SER A 80 -0.18 -4.08 4.96
N ALA A 81 -0.20 -3.42 6.12
CA ALA A 81 -0.83 -3.93 7.34
C ALA A 81 -1.84 -2.91 7.88
N ASN A 82 -2.95 -2.75 7.16
CA ASN A 82 -4.06 -1.86 7.51
C ASN A 82 -5.40 -2.48 7.05
N SER A 83 -6.50 -1.79 7.32
CA SER A 83 -7.85 -2.29 7.01
C SER A 83 -8.22 -2.24 5.52
N GLY A 84 -7.46 -1.58 4.65
CA GLY A 84 -7.84 -1.39 3.25
C GLY A 84 -9.11 -0.56 3.03
N VAL A 85 -9.59 0.14 4.05
CA VAL A 85 -10.80 0.95 3.98
C VAL A 85 -10.51 2.29 3.32
N VAL A 86 -11.31 2.65 2.34
CA VAL A 86 -11.42 3.99 1.78
C VAL A 86 -12.52 4.73 2.55
N HIS A 87 -12.10 5.48 3.58
CA HIS A 87 -13.01 6.21 4.47
C HIS A 87 -13.74 7.33 3.75
N ALA A 88 -15.00 7.57 4.11
CA ALA A 88 -15.82 8.63 3.52
C ALA A 88 -15.37 10.05 3.96
N GLY A 89 -14.92 10.23 5.23
CA GLY A 89 -14.42 11.51 5.71
C GLY A 89 -15.18 12.13 6.88
N TYR A 90 -16.15 11.43 7.46
CA TYR A 90 -17.00 11.96 8.53
C TYR A 90 -16.32 12.07 9.91
N ASP A 91 -15.27 11.29 10.16
CA ASP A 91 -14.66 11.11 11.48
C ASP A 91 -13.60 12.18 11.82
N ALA A 92 -12.94 12.75 10.82
CA ALA A 92 -11.90 13.74 11.03
C ALA A 92 -12.48 15.11 11.44
N LYS A 93 -11.77 15.82 12.33
CA LYS A 93 -12.17 17.15 12.81
C LYS A 93 -12.32 18.11 11.64
N PRO A 94 -13.46 18.80 11.49
CA PRO A 94 -13.65 19.78 10.45
C PRO A 94 -12.55 20.86 10.42
N GLY A 95 -12.06 21.18 9.22
CA GLY A 95 -10.99 22.14 9.00
C GLY A 95 -9.56 21.57 9.12
N SER A 96 -9.40 20.30 9.53
CA SER A 96 -8.09 19.64 9.55
C SER A 96 -7.64 19.16 8.17
N ASN A 97 -6.33 18.94 8.00
CA ASN A 97 -5.77 18.29 6.81
C ASN A 97 -6.35 16.89 6.63
N LYS A 98 -6.51 16.13 7.71
CA LYS A 98 -7.17 14.80 7.70
C LYS A 98 -8.56 14.86 7.08
N ALA A 99 -9.39 15.84 7.43
CA ALA A 99 -10.74 16.00 6.89
C ALA A 99 -10.71 16.34 5.40
N ARG A 100 -10.00 17.39 5.04
CA ARG A 100 -9.91 17.91 3.67
C ARG A 100 -9.36 16.86 2.70
N LEU A 101 -8.23 16.26 3.06
CA LEU A 101 -7.53 15.34 2.19
C LEU A 101 -8.19 13.96 2.13
N ASN A 102 -8.91 13.54 3.19
CA ASN A 102 -9.67 12.30 3.12
C ASN A 102 -10.85 12.40 2.13
N VAL A 103 -11.64 13.46 2.20
CA VAL A 103 -12.77 13.65 1.27
C VAL A 103 -12.27 13.78 -0.16
N ARG A 104 -11.21 14.58 -0.40
CA ARG A 104 -10.59 14.70 -1.72
C ARG A 104 -10.02 13.38 -2.22
N GLY A 105 -9.27 12.66 -1.38
CA GLY A 105 -8.66 11.38 -1.74
C GLY A 105 -9.69 10.28 -2.00
N ASN A 106 -10.79 10.25 -1.23
CA ASN A 106 -11.92 9.35 -1.50
C ASN A 106 -12.52 9.60 -2.89
N ALA A 107 -12.70 10.85 -3.28
CA ALA A 107 -13.22 11.23 -4.60
C ALA A 107 -12.28 10.80 -5.74
N LEU A 108 -10.96 10.84 -5.53
CA LEU A 108 -9.95 10.45 -6.52
C LEU A 108 -9.74 8.93 -6.60
N MET A 109 -10.06 8.18 -5.53
CA MET A 109 -9.60 6.81 -5.37
C MET A 109 -10.03 5.87 -6.49
N GLU A 110 -11.27 5.98 -6.96
CA GLU A 110 -11.81 5.09 -8.00
C GLU A 110 -11.08 5.28 -9.33
N GLU A 111 -10.86 6.54 -9.74
CA GLU A 111 -10.12 6.87 -10.94
C GLU A 111 -8.66 6.41 -10.87
N VAL A 112 -8.01 6.63 -9.72
CA VAL A 112 -6.64 6.20 -9.47
C VAL A 112 -6.52 4.67 -9.51
N CYS A 113 -7.42 3.95 -8.83
CA CYS A 113 -7.42 2.50 -8.84
C CYS A 113 -7.65 1.93 -10.24
N HIS A 114 -8.56 2.52 -11.02
CA HIS A 114 -8.78 2.13 -12.42
C HIS A 114 -7.53 2.35 -13.27
N ALA A 115 -6.89 3.52 -13.18
CA ALA A 115 -5.68 3.82 -13.93
C ALA A 115 -4.50 2.90 -13.56
N LEU A 116 -4.41 2.50 -12.29
CA LEU A 116 -3.34 1.65 -11.77
C LEU A 116 -3.68 0.14 -11.80
N ASP A 117 -4.80 -0.27 -12.38
CA ASP A 117 -5.27 -1.67 -12.38
C ASP A 117 -5.27 -2.29 -10.97
N VAL A 118 -5.82 -1.56 -9.99
CA VAL A 118 -5.91 -1.98 -8.59
C VAL A 118 -7.35 -2.33 -8.23
N PRO A 119 -7.61 -3.50 -7.63
CA PRO A 119 -8.95 -3.86 -7.18
C PRO A 119 -9.49 -2.86 -6.15
N PHE A 120 -10.65 -2.28 -6.49
CA PHE A 120 -11.39 -1.34 -5.65
C PHE A 120 -12.89 -1.66 -5.69
N LYS A 121 -13.58 -1.50 -4.56
CA LYS A 121 -15.05 -1.65 -4.49
C LYS A 121 -15.64 -0.56 -3.60
N ARG A 122 -16.62 0.16 -4.13
CA ARG A 122 -17.40 1.10 -3.36
C ARG A 122 -18.57 0.36 -2.73
N ILE A 123 -18.42 -0.02 -1.46
CA ILE A 123 -19.37 -0.87 -0.73
C ILE A 123 -20.12 -0.13 0.38
N GLY A 124 -19.75 1.12 0.66
CA GLY A 124 -20.30 1.88 1.77
C GLY A 124 -19.81 1.43 3.14
N SER A 125 -20.15 2.22 4.16
CA SER A 125 -19.89 1.89 5.56
C SER A 125 -21.06 2.25 6.45
N LEU A 126 -21.18 1.53 7.57
CA LEU A 126 -22.17 1.76 8.62
C LEU A 126 -21.46 1.96 9.96
N VAL A 127 -21.71 3.07 10.65
CA VAL A 127 -21.37 3.22 12.08
C VAL A 127 -22.64 2.95 12.86
N VAL A 128 -22.72 1.78 13.49
CA VAL A 128 -23.95 1.28 14.11
C VAL A 128 -24.01 1.64 15.59
N ALA A 129 -25.13 2.24 16.02
CA ALA A 129 -25.48 2.51 17.42
C ALA A 129 -26.42 1.44 17.96
N PHE A 130 -26.10 0.90 19.14
CA PHE A 130 -26.89 -0.10 19.87
C PHE A 130 -27.51 0.49 21.15
N SER A 131 -27.42 1.80 21.39
CA SER A 131 -28.02 2.52 22.49
C SER A 131 -28.30 3.97 22.12
N ASP A 132 -29.15 4.64 22.89
CA ASP A 132 -29.45 6.06 22.70
C ASP A 132 -28.21 6.94 22.87
N ALA A 133 -27.31 6.61 23.79
CA ALA A 133 -26.04 7.32 23.97
C ALA A 133 -25.13 7.19 22.74
N GLU A 134 -25.10 6.03 22.10
CA GLU A 134 -24.37 5.80 20.85
C GLU A 134 -25.06 6.51 19.66
N ALA A 135 -26.39 6.64 19.68
CA ALA A 135 -27.14 7.40 18.66
C ALA A 135 -26.76 8.89 18.66
N GLU A 136 -26.51 9.50 19.82
CA GLU A 136 -25.97 10.86 19.87
C GLU A 136 -24.57 10.97 19.25
N THR A 137 -23.73 9.95 19.41
CA THR A 137 -22.42 9.89 18.73
C THR A 137 -22.58 9.79 17.21
N VAL A 138 -23.52 8.98 16.73
CA VAL A 138 -23.85 8.87 15.29
C VAL A 138 -24.29 10.22 14.73
N LYS A 139 -25.13 10.97 15.47
CA LYS A 139 -25.57 12.33 15.07
C LYS A 139 -24.40 13.32 14.99
N ALA A 140 -23.51 13.30 15.98
CA ALA A 140 -22.32 14.15 15.99
C ALA A 140 -21.39 13.84 14.79
N LEU A 141 -21.22 12.56 14.45
CA LEU A 141 -20.46 12.15 13.26
C LEU A 141 -21.14 12.59 11.95
N TYR A 142 -22.47 12.53 11.89
CA TYR A 142 -23.22 13.03 10.74
C TYR A 142 -22.98 14.53 10.55
N GLU A 143 -23.11 15.33 11.61
CA GLU A 143 -22.87 16.79 11.55
C GLU A 143 -21.42 17.12 11.13
N SER A 144 -20.46 16.36 11.66
CA SER A 144 -19.05 16.49 11.28
C SER A 144 -18.84 16.15 9.80
N GLY A 145 -19.43 15.05 9.33
CA GLY A 145 -19.34 14.62 7.94
C GLY A 145 -19.96 15.60 6.95
N VAL A 146 -21.11 16.20 7.29
CA VAL A 146 -21.73 17.26 6.49
C VAL A 146 -20.80 18.49 6.40
N LYS A 147 -20.20 18.91 7.52
CA LYS A 147 -19.22 20.03 7.54
C LYS A 147 -17.97 19.71 6.72
N ASN A 148 -17.55 18.45 6.68
CA ASN A 148 -16.40 18.01 5.88
C ASN A 148 -16.72 17.83 4.38
N GLY A 149 -18.00 17.92 3.99
CA GLY A 149 -18.43 17.77 2.59
C GLY A 149 -18.52 16.31 2.13
N VAL A 150 -18.79 15.37 3.04
CA VAL A 150 -19.00 13.95 2.69
C VAL A 150 -20.30 13.81 1.90
N PRO A 151 -20.27 13.27 0.66
CA PRO A 151 -21.46 13.14 -0.17
C PRO A 151 -22.41 12.04 0.34
N ASP A 152 -23.72 12.25 0.16
CA ASP A 152 -24.80 11.27 0.36
C ASP A 152 -24.85 10.62 1.77
N LEU A 153 -24.28 11.29 2.77
CA LEU A 153 -24.23 10.81 4.14
C LEU A 153 -25.64 10.85 4.76
N ARG A 154 -26.07 9.75 5.39
CA ARG A 154 -27.41 9.64 5.98
C ARG A 154 -27.37 8.93 7.33
N VAL A 155 -28.27 9.31 8.23
CA VAL A 155 -28.62 8.50 9.39
C VAL A 155 -29.82 7.61 8.99
N ILE A 156 -29.70 6.31 9.17
CA ILE A 156 -30.70 5.30 8.79
C ILE A 156 -31.24 4.58 10.01
N ALA A 157 -32.50 4.14 9.95
CA ALA A 157 -33.20 3.45 11.03
C ALA A 157 -32.93 1.93 11.01
N ALA A 158 -33.36 1.24 12.08
CA ALA A 158 -33.08 -0.17 12.31
C ALA A 158 -33.55 -1.10 11.18
N ASP A 159 -34.72 -0.84 10.59
CA ASP A 159 -35.27 -1.63 9.49
C ASP A 159 -34.38 -1.57 8.24
N GLU A 160 -33.90 -0.38 7.85
CA GLU A 160 -32.96 -0.23 6.74
C GLU A 160 -31.59 -0.87 7.06
N ILE A 161 -31.14 -0.80 8.32
CA ILE A 161 -29.89 -1.43 8.76
C ILE A 161 -29.96 -2.94 8.55
N TYR A 162 -31.02 -3.60 9.08
CA TYR A 162 -31.16 -5.06 8.97
C TYR A 162 -31.48 -5.53 7.55
N ALA A 163 -32.12 -4.71 6.72
CA ALA A 163 -32.29 -5.00 5.30
C ALA A 163 -30.94 -5.03 4.55
N LYS A 164 -29.99 -4.16 4.95
CA LYS A 164 -28.63 -4.11 4.38
C LYS A 164 -27.71 -5.17 4.96
N GLU A 165 -27.78 -5.39 6.26
CA GLU A 165 -26.85 -6.24 7.04
C GLU A 165 -27.62 -7.16 8.00
N PRO A 166 -28.20 -8.26 7.50
CA PRO A 166 -29.06 -9.14 8.29
C PRO A 166 -28.32 -9.94 9.38
N LYS A 167 -26.98 -9.96 9.36
CA LYS A 167 -26.15 -10.65 10.36
C LYS A 167 -25.66 -9.74 11.49
N LEU A 168 -26.06 -8.47 11.51
CA LEU A 168 -25.80 -7.62 12.67
C LEU A 168 -26.54 -8.15 13.91
N GLN A 169 -25.94 -7.91 15.08
CA GLN A 169 -26.56 -8.23 16.34
C GLN A 169 -27.90 -7.46 16.50
N PRO A 170 -28.92 -8.07 17.15
CA PRO A 170 -30.17 -7.38 17.39
C PRO A 170 -30.02 -6.19 18.34
N GLY A 171 -30.90 -5.20 18.22
CA GLY A 171 -30.92 -4.02 19.09
C GLY A 171 -30.26 -2.79 18.50
N ALA A 172 -29.92 -2.78 17.20
CA ALA A 172 -29.50 -1.56 16.55
C ALA A 172 -30.59 -0.48 16.58
N VAL A 173 -30.24 0.72 17.01
CA VAL A 173 -31.14 1.89 17.11
C VAL A 173 -31.08 2.71 15.81
N CYS A 174 -29.90 3.09 15.39
CA CYS A 174 -29.65 3.79 14.14
C CYS A 174 -28.23 3.52 13.64
N ALA A 175 -27.92 3.95 12.42
CA ALA A 175 -26.57 3.94 11.91
C ALA A 175 -26.27 5.16 11.03
N LEU A 176 -25.01 5.63 11.05
CA LEU A 176 -24.49 6.52 10.02
C LEU A 176 -24.13 5.70 8.80
N TYR A 177 -24.83 5.91 7.71
CA TYR A 177 -24.57 5.28 6.41
C TYR A 177 -23.80 6.25 5.51
N ALA A 178 -22.61 5.83 5.09
CA ALA A 178 -21.76 6.57 4.16
C ALA A 178 -21.53 5.75 2.88
N PRO A 179 -22.35 5.93 1.82
CA PRO A 179 -22.24 5.16 0.57
C PRO A 179 -20.93 5.39 -0.17
N SER A 180 -20.28 6.54 0.02
CA SER A 180 -19.00 6.87 -0.59
C SER A 180 -17.80 6.12 -0.02
N ALA A 181 -17.96 5.39 1.09
CA ALA A 181 -16.89 4.52 1.61
C ALA A 181 -16.66 3.31 0.70
N GLY A 182 -15.43 2.79 0.71
CA GLY A 182 -15.05 1.64 -0.11
C GLY A 182 -13.93 0.82 0.51
N ILE A 183 -13.49 -0.17 -0.25
CA ILE A 183 -12.35 -1.03 0.09
C ILE A 183 -11.39 -1.13 -1.09
N VAL A 184 -10.10 -1.19 -0.81
CA VAL A 184 -9.02 -1.27 -1.80
C VAL A 184 -7.94 -2.24 -1.33
N CYS A 185 -7.17 -2.81 -2.26
CA CYS A 185 -5.95 -3.54 -1.91
C CYS A 185 -4.82 -2.54 -1.61
N PRO A 186 -4.40 -2.35 -0.34
CA PRO A 186 -3.50 -1.25 0.02
C PRO A 186 -2.07 -1.46 -0.48
N TYR A 187 -1.58 -2.70 -0.48
CA TYR A 187 -0.24 -3.02 -0.98
C TYR A 187 -0.17 -3.02 -2.50
N GLU A 188 -1.22 -3.41 -3.22
CA GLU A 188 -1.29 -3.29 -4.67
C GLU A 188 -1.33 -1.82 -5.09
N LEU A 189 -2.14 -0.96 -4.43
CA LEU A 189 -2.17 0.47 -4.69
C LEU A 189 -0.78 1.10 -4.57
N THR A 190 -0.08 0.78 -3.48
CA THR A 190 1.28 1.29 -3.24
C THR A 190 2.26 0.83 -4.30
N THR A 191 2.27 -0.47 -4.59
CA THR A 191 3.21 -1.07 -5.56
C THR A 191 2.92 -0.60 -6.97
N ALA A 192 1.65 -0.51 -7.37
CA ALA A 192 1.24 -0.05 -8.69
C ALA A 192 1.62 1.41 -8.95
N ALA A 193 1.43 2.28 -7.95
CA ALA A 193 1.84 3.68 -8.05
C ALA A 193 3.36 3.81 -8.25
N LEU A 194 4.15 3.06 -7.48
CA LEU A 194 5.61 3.06 -7.64
C LEU A 194 6.05 2.45 -8.97
N GLU A 195 5.40 1.37 -9.42
CA GLU A 195 5.66 0.74 -10.71
C GLU A 195 5.49 1.74 -11.86
N VAL A 196 4.37 2.48 -11.89
CA VAL A 196 4.12 3.49 -12.93
C VAL A 196 5.09 4.66 -12.81
N ALA A 197 5.49 5.07 -11.61
CA ALA A 197 6.55 6.07 -11.45
C ALA A 197 7.86 5.60 -12.08
N CYS A 198 8.25 4.33 -11.88
CA CYS A 198 9.44 3.74 -12.49
C CYS A 198 9.33 3.62 -14.02
N VAL A 199 8.16 3.28 -14.56
CA VAL A 199 7.91 3.29 -16.03
C VAL A 199 8.17 4.69 -16.61
N ASN A 200 7.85 5.73 -15.87
CA ASN A 200 8.10 7.13 -16.25
C ASN A 200 9.51 7.64 -15.88
N GLY A 201 10.42 6.76 -15.48
CA GLY A 201 11.84 7.07 -15.26
C GLY A 201 12.20 7.44 -13.82
N ALA A 202 11.31 7.26 -12.84
CA ALA A 202 11.71 7.36 -11.44
C ALA A 202 12.60 6.17 -11.05
N GLU A 203 13.66 6.42 -10.29
CA GLU A 203 14.52 5.38 -9.74
C GLU A 203 14.00 4.94 -8.36
N TYR A 204 14.07 3.63 -8.08
CA TYR A 204 13.72 3.08 -6.78
C TYR A 204 14.91 2.31 -6.18
N LEU A 205 15.45 2.84 -5.08
CA LEU A 205 16.54 2.24 -4.33
C LEU A 205 16.01 1.49 -3.11
N ARG A 206 16.28 0.20 -3.09
CA ARG A 206 15.87 -0.75 -2.03
C ARG A 206 16.97 -0.90 -1.00
N GLU A 207 16.61 -1.28 0.24
CA GLU A 207 17.57 -1.46 1.35
C GLU A 207 18.49 -0.24 1.50
N ALA A 208 17.91 0.92 1.20
CA ALA A 208 18.54 2.23 1.09
C ALA A 208 18.10 3.11 2.26
N GLU A 209 18.59 2.81 3.45
CA GLU A 209 18.28 3.57 4.66
C GLU A 209 18.97 4.94 4.63
N VAL A 210 18.19 5.99 4.85
CA VAL A 210 18.69 7.35 5.03
C VAL A 210 19.27 7.48 6.45
N THR A 211 20.56 7.78 6.53
CA THR A 211 21.28 7.90 7.81
C THR A 211 21.67 9.32 8.16
N ALA A 212 21.76 10.22 7.16
CA ALA A 212 22.04 11.64 7.36
C ALA A 212 21.47 12.48 6.21
N ILE A 213 21.12 13.73 6.51
CA ILE A 213 20.73 14.76 5.53
C ILE A 213 21.48 16.05 5.90
N GLU A 214 22.32 16.51 5.00
CA GLU A 214 23.08 17.74 5.16
C GLU A 214 22.58 18.81 4.18
N LYS A 215 22.44 20.05 4.66
CA LYS A 215 22.09 21.19 3.81
C LYS A 215 23.30 21.61 3.00
N THR A 216 23.10 21.82 1.71
CA THR A 216 24.13 22.35 0.80
C THR A 216 23.71 23.72 0.25
N ALA A 217 24.58 24.37 -0.51
CA ALA A 217 24.22 25.63 -1.17
C ALA A 217 23.02 25.48 -2.12
N ASP A 218 22.92 24.34 -2.81
CA ASP A 218 21.92 24.10 -3.86
C ASP A 218 20.75 23.21 -3.44
N GLY A 219 20.76 22.68 -2.20
CA GLY A 219 19.72 21.77 -1.70
C GLY A 219 20.20 20.90 -0.56
N PHE A 220 20.21 19.58 -0.77
CA PHE A 220 20.53 18.59 0.25
C PHE A 220 21.48 17.52 -0.29
N ALA A 221 22.37 17.05 0.58
CA ALA A 221 23.14 15.83 0.44
C ALA A 221 22.54 14.77 1.39
N VAL A 222 22.04 13.68 0.84
CA VAL A 222 21.36 12.61 1.56
C VAL A 222 22.23 11.37 1.57
N THR A 223 22.67 10.93 2.74
CA THR A 223 23.46 9.70 2.90
C THR A 223 22.52 8.49 2.96
N VAL A 224 22.68 7.58 2.00
CA VAL A 224 21.82 6.42 1.80
C VAL A 224 22.69 5.18 1.57
N GLY A 225 22.63 4.19 2.45
CA GLY A 225 23.38 2.94 2.28
C GLY A 225 24.89 3.14 2.08
N GLY A 226 25.46 4.20 2.67
CA GLY A 226 26.90 4.53 2.54
C GLY A 226 27.25 5.31 1.27
N GLN A 227 26.28 5.74 0.48
CA GLN A 227 26.43 6.65 -0.67
C GLN A 227 25.81 8.00 -0.37
N THR A 228 26.23 9.03 -1.09
CA THR A 228 25.61 10.36 -1.01
C THR A 228 24.85 10.67 -2.29
N LEU A 229 23.54 10.93 -2.14
CA LEU A 229 22.69 11.44 -3.21
C LEU A 229 22.47 12.93 -2.98
N THR A 230 22.36 13.71 -4.06
CA THR A 230 22.06 15.15 -3.96
C THR A 230 20.78 15.52 -4.69
N ALA A 231 20.00 16.41 -4.10
CA ALA A 231 18.81 16.97 -4.74
C ALA A 231 18.45 18.35 -4.16
N PRO A 232 17.90 19.27 -4.97
CA PRO A 232 17.36 20.55 -4.48
C PRO A 232 16.09 20.36 -3.65
N VAL A 233 15.37 19.23 -3.81
CA VAL A 233 14.14 18.92 -3.05
C VAL A 233 14.23 17.53 -2.43
N VAL A 234 13.85 17.44 -1.14
CA VAL A 234 13.67 16.18 -0.40
C VAL A 234 12.26 16.11 0.16
N VAL A 235 11.58 15.00 -0.09
CA VAL A 235 10.24 14.71 0.48
C VAL A 235 10.37 13.65 1.56
N ASN A 236 10.02 13.99 2.77
CA ASN A 236 9.96 13.10 3.92
C ASN A 236 8.62 12.37 3.98
N ALA A 237 8.53 11.18 3.39
CA ALA A 237 7.37 10.27 3.45
C ALA A 237 7.70 8.99 4.26
N ALA A 238 8.58 9.10 5.27
CA ALA A 238 9.16 7.99 6.01
C ALA A 238 8.23 7.36 7.07
N GLY A 239 6.92 7.69 7.06
CA GLY A 239 5.90 7.05 7.89
C GLY A 239 6.24 7.10 9.40
N LEU A 240 6.43 5.94 10.02
CA LEU A 240 6.77 5.83 11.45
C LEU A 240 8.08 6.53 11.83
N PHE A 241 8.98 6.73 10.89
CA PHE A 241 10.31 7.31 11.10
C PHE A 241 10.42 8.77 10.63
N ALA A 242 9.30 9.38 10.21
CA ALA A 242 9.30 10.72 9.64
C ALA A 242 9.82 11.79 10.60
N ASP A 243 9.61 11.64 11.89
CA ASP A 243 10.17 12.52 12.93
C ASP A 243 11.70 12.42 13.05
N GLN A 244 12.26 11.24 12.81
CA GLN A 244 13.72 11.05 12.81
C GLN A 244 14.36 11.70 11.58
N ILE A 245 13.73 11.52 10.41
CA ILE A 245 14.18 12.17 9.18
C ILE A 245 14.07 13.70 9.27
N ALA A 246 12.99 14.22 9.84
CA ALA A 246 12.80 15.67 10.04
C ALA A 246 13.89 16.27 10.95
N ARG A 247 14.27 15.58 12.02
CA ARG A 247 15.37 16.02 12.92
C ARG A 247 16.72 16.13 12.23
N MET A 248 16.99 15.36 11.15
CA MET A 248 18.25 15.45 10.40
C MET A 248 18.42 16.81 9.73
N VAL A 249 17.32 17.54 9.47
CA VAL A 249 17.36 18.91 8.94
C VAL A 249 17.08 19.98 10.00
N GLY A 250 17.00 19.59 11.27
CA GLY A 250 16.75 20.47 12.42
C GLY A 250 15.28 20.78 12.67
N ASP A 251 14.34 19.97 12.14
CA ASP A 251 12.91 20.08 12.43
C ASP A 251 12.53 19.09 13.56
N ASP A 252 12.34 19.59 14.76
CA ASP A 252 11.97 18.82 15.95
C ASP A 252 10.55 19.14 16.46
N ARG A 253 9.72 19.83 15.65
CA ARG A 253 8.38 20.30 16.02
C ARG A 253 7.37 19.20 16.30
N PHE A 254 7.65 17.97 15.90
CA PHE A 254 6.74 16.84 16.09
C PHE A 254 7.48 15.55 16.42
N ALA A 255 6.73 14.62 17.02
CA ALA A 255 7.14 13.25 17.26
C ALA A 255 6.08 12.29 16.68
N ILE A 256 6.51 11.09 16.29
CA ILE A 256 5.63 10.02 15.83
C ILE A 256 5.60 8.91 16.87
N THR A 257 4.42 8.65 17.42
CA THR A 257 4.14 7.55 18.34
C THR A 257 3.52 6.39 17.58
N PRO A 258 4.10 5.17 17.63
CA PRO A 258 3.50 4.00 16.99
C PRO A 258 2.26 3.55 17.76
N ARG A 259 1.12 3.42 17.03
CA ARG A 259 -0.13 2.91 17.58
C ARG A 259 -0.50 1.63 16.85
N LYS A 260 -0.32 0.50 17.55
CA LYS A 260 -0.54 -0.85 17.00
C LYS A 260 -2.04 -1.15 16.83
N GLY A 261 -2.40 -1.71 15.67
CA GLY A 261 -3.69 -2.30 15.39
C GLY A 261 -3.54 -3.74 14.97
N GLU A 262 -4.16 -4.66 15.70
CA GLU A 262 -4.12 -6.09 15.44
C GLU A 262 -5.37 -6.53 14.69
N TYR A 263 -5.25 -7.55 13.85
CA TYR A 263 -6.31 -8.03 12.96
C TYR A 263 -6.36 -9.56 12.96
N ILE A 264 -7.55 -10.12 12.76
CA ILE A 264 -7.76 -11.52 12.40
C ILE A 264 -8.39 -11.56 11.00
N LEU A 265 -7.79 -12.33 10.09
CA LEU A 265 -8.26 -12.54 8.73
C LEU A 265 -8.87 -13.93 8.61
N PHE A 266 -10.06 -14.01 8.02
CA PHE A 266 -10.79 -15.24 7.76
C PHE A 266 -10.71 -15.66 6.29
N GLU A 267 -10.95 -16.93 6.03
CA GLU A 267 -11.05 -17.45 4.67
C GLU A 267 -12.24 -16.86 3.88
N LYS A 268 -12.23 -17.05 2.56
CA LYS A 268 -13.21 -16.44 1.64
C LYS A 268 -14.65 -16.90 1.86
N SER A 269 -14.88 -18.07 2.47
CA SER A 269 -16.22 -18.53 2.86
C SER A 269 -16.92 -17.58 3.83
N MET A 270 -16.14 -16.82 4.63
CA MET A 270 -16.65 -15.78 5.52
C MET A 270 -16.83 -14.41 4.86
N GLY A 271 -16.32 -14.21 3.66
CA GLY A 271 -16.27 -12.90 2.99
C GLY A 271 -17.63 -12.26 2.70
N LYS A 272 -18.71 -13.06 2.71
CA LYS A 272 -20.11 -12.60 2.55
C LYS A 272 -20.85 -12.46 3.88
N THR A 273 -20.15 -12.41 5.01
CA THR A 273 -20.76 -12.22 6.32
C THR A 273 -21.39 -10.86 6.46
N VAL A 274 -20.71 -9.82 5.96
CA VAL A 274 -21.22 -8.46 5.82
C VAL A 274 -20.98 -7.94 4.40
N SER A 275 -21.79 -6.99 3.97
CA SER A 275 -21.71 -6.39 2.62
C SER A 275 -21.07 -5.00 2.65
N HIS A 276 -21.06 -4.35 3.82
CA HIS A 276 -20.49 -3.02 4.06
C HIS A 276 -19.33 -3.10 5.08
N VAL A 277 -18.59 -2.02 5.22
CA VAL A 277 -17.66 -1.87 6.35
C VAL A 277 -18.48 -1.52 7.59
N ILE A 278 -18.49 -2.39 8.58
CA ILE A 278 -19.22 -2.20 9.84
C ILE A 278 -18.28 -1.62 10.89
N PHE A 279 -18.60 -0.43 11.37
CA PHE A 279 -17.95 0.24 12.49
C PHE A 279 -18.85 0.20 13.73
N GLN A 280 -18.22 0.12 14.88
CA GLN A 280 -18.83 0.51 16.15
C GLN A 280 -18.76 2.04 16.28
N THR A 281 -19.57 2.59 17.19
CA THR A 281 -19.41 4.00 17.58
C THR A 281 -18.05 4.21 18.24
N PRO A 282 -17.36 5.34 17.95
CA PRO A 282 -16.11 5.67 18.60
C PRO A 282 -16.24 5.70 20.12
N ALA A 283 -15.32 5.03 20.81
CA ALA A 283 -15.24 5.01 22.25
C ALA A 283 -13.76 5.10 22.70
N ASN A 284 -13.50 5.78 23.81
CA ASN A 284 -12.15 5.89 24.42
C ASN A 284 -11.06 6.33 23.43
N GLY A 285 -11.39 7.24 22.50
CA GLY A 285 -10.43 7.74 21.49
C GLY A 285 -10.07 6.76 20.38
N THR A 286 -10.88 5.69 20.20
CA THR A 286 -10.74 4.72 19.09
C THR A 286 -11.99 4.72 18.22
N LYS A 287 -11.85 4.30 16.95
CA LYS A 287 -12.96 4.12 16.01
C LYS A 287 -13.77 2.84 16.24
N GLY A 288 -13.48 2.10 17.32
CA GLY A 288 -14.01 0.76 17.55
C GLY A 288 -13.39 -0.30 16.63
N VAL A 289 -13.75 -1.55 16.89
CA VAL A 289 -13.32 -2.70 16.09
C VAL A 289 -14.24 -2.85 14.87
N LEU A 290 -13.63 -3.01 13.70
CA LEU A 290 -14.35 -3.19 12.43
C LEU A 290 -14.64 -4.67 12.18
N VAL A 291 -15.73 -4.91 11.43
CA VAL A 291 -15.96 -6.16 10.70
C VAL A 291 -16.16 -5.77 9.24
N ALA A 292 -15.32 -6.24 8.35
CA ALA A 292 -15.38 -5.83 6.94
C ALA A 292 -14.88 -6.91 5.98
N PRO A 293 -15.43 -6.96 4.76
CA PRO A 293 -14.86 -7.77 3.69
C PRO A 293 -13.57 -7.13 3.17
N THR A 294 -12.67 -7.94 2.62
CA THR A 294 -11.59 -7.44 1.79
C THR A 294 -12.01 -7.37 0.32
N VAL A 295 -11.30 -6.59 -0.48
CA VAL A 295 -11.56 -6.49 -1.92
C VAL A 295 -11.44 -7.85 -2.63
N ASP A 296 -10.62 -8.76 -2.10
CA ASP A 296 -10.38 -10.11 -2.60
C ASP A 296 -11.36 -11.18 -2.06
N GLY A 297 -12.34 -10.77 -1.25
CA GLY A 297 -13.41 -11.64 -0.78
C GLY A 297 -13.12 -12.40 0.51
N ASN A 298 -12.11 -12.04 1.28
CA ASN A 298 -11.93 -12.48 2.66
C ASN A 298 -12.76 -11.60 3.62
N LEU A 299 -12.92 -12.04 4.87
CA LEU A 299 -13.42 -11.20 5.97
C LEU A 299 -12.27 -10.90 6.92
N TYR A 300 -12.27 -9.74 7.55
CA TYR A 300 -11.39 -9.47 8.69
C TYR A 300 -12.18 -8.82 9.85
N ILE A 301 -11.64 -8.99 11.05
CA ILE A 301 -12.03 -8.24 12.24
C ILE A 301 -10.80 -7.51 12.80
N GLY A 302 -11.01 -6.34 13.39
CA GLY A 302 -9.97 -5.44 13.85
C GLY A 302 -10.09 -4.08 13.17
N PRO A 303 -9.19 -3.14 13.47
CA PRO A 303 -8.14 -3.28 14.47
C PRO A 303 -8.57 -2.80 15.87
N ASN A 304 -7.77 -3.18 16.86
CA ASN A 304 -7.67 -2.43 18.11
C ASN A 304 -6.72 -1.22 17.97
N ALA A 305 -6.32 -0.55 19.06
CA ALA A 305 -5.51 0.66 18.99
C ALA A 305 -4.64 0.85 20.25
N ASN A 306 -3.57 0.08 20.36
CA ASN A 306 -2.67 0.08 21.51
C ASN A 306 -1.39 0.86 21.22
N VAL A 307 -1.01 1.78 22.09
CA VAL A 307 0.28 2.48 22.00
C VAL A 307 1.39 1.48 22.34
N VAL A 308 2.45 1.49 21.54
CA VAL A 308 3.67 0.70 21.74
C VAL A 308 4.89 1.60 21.67
N GLU A 309 6.01 1.18 22.23
CA GLU A 309 7.25 1.98 22.24
C GLU A 309 8.10 1.71 20.99
N ASP A 310 8.22 0.44 20.61
CA ASP A 310 9.04 0.04 19.46
C ASP A 310 8.29 0.26 18.15
N LYS A 311 8.85 1.11 17.27
CA LYS A 311 8.36 1.39 15.92
C LYS A 311 8.48 0.18 14.97
N ASN A 312 9.09 -0.92 15.40
CA ASN A 312 9.22 -2.17 14.64
C ASN A 312 8.35 -3.32 15.19
N ASP A 313 7.66 -3.13 16.33
CA ASP A 313 6.87 -4.20 16.95
C ASP A 313 5.55 -4.44 16.19
N THR A 314 5.60 -5.30 15.20
CA THR A 314 4.44 -5.80 14.44
C THR A 314 3.91 -7.15 14.94
N SER A 315 4.31 -7.58 16.14
CA SER A 315 3.79 -8.80 16.76
C SER A 315 2.32 -8.65 17.13
N THR A 316 1.55 -9.74 17.09
CA THR A 316 0.22 -9.82 17.67
C THR A 316 0.29 -10.40 19.07
N THR A 317 -0.66 -10.00 19.92
CA THR A 317 -0.72 -10.43 21.31
C THR A 317 -2.01 -11.21 21.60
N TRP A 318 -1.95 -12.16 22.53
CA TRP A 318 -3.15 -12.88 22.95
C TRP A 318 -4.26 -11.92 23.41
N GLN A 319 -3.89 -10.93 24.22
CA GLN A 319 -4.82 -9.94 24.77
C GLN A 319 -5.47 -9.12 23.67
N GLY A 320 -4.70 -8.64 22.69
CA GLY A 320 -5.22 -7.86 21.57
C GLY A 320 -6.13 -8.68 20.65
N LEU A 321 -5.80 -9.95 20.41
CA LEU A 321 -6.64 -10.84 19.61
C LEU A 321 -7.96 -11.17 20.33
N GLU A 322 -7.96 -11.39 21.67
CA GLU A 322 -9.19 -11.58 22.45
C GLU A 322 -10.04 -10.32 22.51
N GLU A 323 -9.41 -9.13 22.63
CA GLU A 323 -10.09 -7.84 22.57
C GLU A 323 -10.88 -7.69 21.26
N ILE A 324 -10.23 -7.88 20.10
CA ILE A 324 -10.90 -7.71 18.80
C ILE A 324 -12.00 -8.74 18.57
N LYS A 325 -11.83 -9.99 19.02
CA LYS A 325 -12.88 -11.02 18.97
C LYS A 325 -14.12 -10.60 19.77
N THR A 326 -13.89 -10.20 21.02
CA THR A 326 -14.96 -9.78 21.93
C THR A 326 -15.69 -8.55 21.40
N CYS A 327 -14.96 -7.56 20.90
CA CYS A 327 -15.55 -6.35 20.35
C CYS A 327 -16.31 -6.62 19.05
N ALA A 328 -15.74 -7.37 18.10
CA ALA A 328 -16.41 -7.69 16.84
C ALA A 328 -17.74 -8.44 17.06
N ALA A 329 -17.79 -9.36 18.03
CA ALA A 329 -18.99 -10.12 18.37
C ALA A 329 -20.15 -9.25 18.90
N LYS A 330 -19.88 -8.02 19.39
CA LYS A 330 -20.92 -7.06 19.78
C LYS A 330 -21.69 -6.50 18.58
N SER A 331 -21.06 -6.44 17.40
CA SER A 331 -21.64 -5.86 16.20
C SER A 331 -22.21 -6.92 15.27
N VAL A 332 -21.48 -8.04 15.05
CA VAL A 332 -21.80 -9.04 14.03
C VAL A 332 -21.84 -10.44 14.65
N GLY A 333 -22.92 -11.16 14.40
CA GLY A 333 -23.07 -12.56 14.82
C GLY A 333 -22.43 -13.56 13.86
N GLY A 334 -22.21 -14.79 14.33
CA GLY A 334 -21.81 -15.92 13.49
C GLY A 334 -20.35 -15.91 13.01
N LEU A 335 -19.47 -15.23 13.72
CA LEU A 335 -18.02 -15.23 13.44
C LEU A 335 -17.39 -16.57 13.87
N ASP A 336 -17.14 -17.47 12.93
CA ASP A 336 -16.50 -18.77 13.22
C ASP A 336 -14.96 -18.64 13.24
N MET A 337 -14.38 -18.59 14.43
CA MET A 337 -12.94 -18.46 14.64
C MET A 337 -12.11 -19.62 14.06
N ARG A 338 -12.71 -20.79 13.79
CA ARG A 338 -12.04 -21.94 13.15
C ARG A 338 -11.70 -21.66 11.69
N LEU A 339 -12.34 -20.66 11.09
CA LEU A 339 -12.11 -20.20 9.71
C LEU A 339 -11.11 -19.04 9.63
N ALA A 340 -10.50 -18.66 10.75
CA ALA A 340 -9.38 -17.72 10.75
C ALA A 340 -8.16 -18.38 10.09
N ILE A 341 -7.55 -17.68 9.12
CA ILE A 341 -6.40 -18.19 8.36
C ILE A 341 -5.09 -17.56 8.79
N THR A 342 -5.14 -16.34 9.32
CA THR A 342 -3.97 -15.63 9.85
C THR A 342 -4.37 -14.47 10.74
N ASN A 343 -3.40 -13.96 11.49
CA ASN A 343 -3.47 -12.66 12.16
C ASN A 343 -2.26 -11.81 11.77
N PHE A 344 -2.37 -10.51 11.93
CA PHE A 344 -1.29 -9.57 11.67
C PHE A 344 -1.51 -8.27 12.45
N ALA A 345 -0.47 -7.48 12.57
CA ALA A 345 -0.55 -6.15 13.15
C ALA A 345 0.10 -5.10 12.26
N GLY A 346 -0.43 -3.88 12.31
CA GLY A 346 0.13 -2.72 11.66
C GLY A 346 0.28 -1.55 12.63
N LEU A 347 1.30 -0.74 12.42
CA LEU A 347 1.60 0.41 13.25
C LEU A 347 1.15 1.71 12.56
N ARG A 348 0.28 2.48 13.22
CA ARG A 348 -0.10 3.82 12.76
C ARG A 348 0.96 4.82 13.18
N ALA A 349 1.34 5.71 12.26
CA ALA A 349 2.29 6.80 12.50
C ALA A 349 1.57 8.00 13.14
N THR A 350 1.18 7.90 14.40
CA THR A 350 0.38 8.91 15.09
C THR A 350 1.24 10.13 15.45
N PRO A 351 0.98 11.30 14.86
CA PRO A 351 1.76 12.51 15.15
C PRO A 351 1.31 13.18 16.44
N SER A 352 2.26 13.79 17.17
CA SER A 352 1.99 14.57 18.39
C SER A 352 1.11 15.80 18.12
N THR A 353 1.05 16.28 16.87
CA THR A 353 0.19 17.40 16.43
C THR A 353 -1.29 17.04 16.30
N GLY A 354 -1.60 15.75 16.21
CA GLY A 354 -2.96 15.24 16.00
C GLY A 354 -3.49 15.36 14.56
N ASP A 355 -2.78 16.02 13.64
CA ASP A 355 -3.17 16.17 12.22
C ASP A 355 -2.01 15.81 11.29
N PHE A 356 -2.29 15.62 9.99
CA PHE A 356 -1.26 15.42 8.96
C PHE A 356 -0.34 16.63 8.86
N ILE A 357 0.96 16.38 8.76
CA ILE A 357 2.01 17.39 8.65
C ILE A 357 2.44 17.46 7.19
N LEU A 358 1.98 18.50 6.52
CA LEU A 358 2.24 18.79 5.11
C LEU A 358 2.75 20.23 5.05
N ASP A 359 4.07 20.38 5.13
CA ASP A 359 4.72 21.69 5.17
C ASP A 359 6.16 21.62 4.64
N SER A 360 6.80 22.79 4.53
CA SER A 360 8.19 22.94 4.16
C SER A 360 8.92 23.75 5.23
N PRO A 361 9.38 23.12 6.32
CA PRO A 361 10.04 23.80 7.44
C PRO A 361 11.39 24.42 7.05
N VAL A 362 12.02 23.83 6.06
CA VAL A 362 13.27 24.28 5.45
C VAL A 362 13.05 24.35 3.94
N PRO A 363 13.46 25.43 3.25
CA PRO A 363 13.27 25.56 1.80
C PRO A 363 13.79 24.34 1.02
N GLY A 364 12.89 23.65 0.33
CA GLY A 364 13.19 22.42 -0.42
C GLY A 364 13.06 21.11 0.38
N PHE A 365 12.92 21.16 1.72
CA PHE A 365 12.58 19.98 2.50
C PHE A 365 11.07 19.97 2.79
N ILE A 366 10.37 18.93 2.37
CA ILE A 366 8.92 18.84 2.44
C ILE A 366 8.54 17.67 3.33
N ASN A 367 7.76 17.92 4.38
CA ASN A 367 7.16 16.89 5.19
C ASN A 367 5.86 16.38 4.55
N ALA A 368 5.72 15.05 4.45
CA ALA A 368 4.48 14.31 4.28
C ALA A 368 4.39 13.30 5.44
N ALA A 369 4.30 13.83 6.66
CA ALA A 369 4.51 13.12 7.90
C ALA A 369 3.24 12.99 8.74
N GLY A 370 3.22 12.06 9.70
CA GLY A 370 2.07 11.82 10.56
C GLY A 370 0.85 11.30 9.80
N ILE A 371 1.07 10.65 8.65
CA ILE A 371 0.02 10.12 7.79
C ILE A 371 -0.47 8.78 8.37
N GLU A 372 -1.29 8.86 9.43
CA GLU A 372 -2.03 7.74 10.01
C GLU A 372 -3.43 7.62 9.36
N SER A 373 -4.37 6.86 9.95
CA SER A 373 -5.76 6.84 9.45
C SER A 373 -6.37 8.28 9.47
N PRO A 374 -6.96 8.70 8.34
CA PRO A 374 -7.35 7.98 7.12
C PRO A 374 -6.33 8.07 5.95
N GLY A 375 -5.05 7.94 6.20
CA GLY A 375 -3.95 8.17 5.25
C GLY A 375 -4.05 7.38 3.94
N LEU A 376 -4.50 6.10 3.98
CA LEU A 376 -4.70 5.33 2.75
C LEU A 376 -5.72 5.99 1.82
N SER A 377 -6.87 6.41 2.37
CA SER A 377 -7.92 7.11 1.63
C SER A 377 -7.43 8.45 1.11
N ALA A 378 -6.63 9.14 1.91
CA ALA A 378 -6.12 10.47 1.60
C ALA A 378 -4.91 10.45 0.64
N ALA A 379 -4.24 9.31 0.45
CA ALA A 379 -2.95 9.23 -0.25
C ALA A 379 -2.93 9.89 -1.64
N PRO A 380 -3.95 9.77 -2.51
CA PRO A 380 -3.96 10.49 -3.77
C PRO A 380 -3.95 12.02 -3.60
N ALA A 381 -4.71 12.53 -2.64
CA ALA A 381 -4.80 13.97 -2.36
C ALA A 381 -3.56 14.50 -1.63
N VAL A 382 -2.97 13.70 -0.74
CA VAL A 382 -1.67 14.01 -0.11
C VAL A 382 -0.59 14.16 -1.18
N ALA A 383 -0.58 13.30 -2.19
CA ALA A 383 0.37 13.41 -3.30
C ALA A 383 0.16 14.68 -4.13
N GLU A 384 -1.09 15.09 -4.40
CA GLU A 384 -1.40 16.38 -5.05
C GLU A 384 -0.83 17.57 -4.23
N GLU A 385 -1.02 17.53 -2.91
CA GLU A 385 -0.52 18.58 -1.99
C GLU A 385 1.01 18.63 -1.96
N VAL A 386 1.68 17.48 -1.87
CA VAL A 386 3.14 17.41 -1.90
C VAL A 386 3.70 17.96 -3.22
N VAL A 387 3.08 17.65 -4.35
CA VAL A 387 3.45 18.21 -5.66
C VAL A 387 3.29 19.73 -5.68
N SER A 388 2.25 20.27 -5.04
CA SER A 388 2.09 21.74 -4.86
C SER A 388 3.23 22.33 -4.06
N LEU A 389 3.59 21.73 -2.93
CA LEU A 389 4.71 22.16 -2.09
C LEU A 389 6.05 22.09 -2.82
N VAL A 390 6.28 21.05 -3.65
CA VAL A 390 7.47 20.95 -4.52
C VAL A 390 7.51 22.14 -5.48
N ARG A 391 6.40 22.47 -6.13
CA ARG A 391 6.31 23.61 -7.06
C ARG A 391 6.52 24.94 -6.33
N GLU A 392 5.87 25.13 -5.20
CA GLU A 392 5.96 26.35 -4.38
C GLU A 392 7.36 26.58 -3.80
N SER A 393 8.16 25.51 -3.61
CA SER A 393 9.54 25.64 -3.17
C SER A 393 10.41 26.46 -4.10
N GLY A 394 10.03 26.57 -5.39
CA GLY A 394 10.80 27.26 -6.43
C GLY A 394 12.19 26.68 -6.72
N LYS A 395 12.49 25.49 -6.15
CA LYS A 395 13.80 24.84 -6.27
C LYS A 395 13.96 24.03 -7.54
N VAL A 396 12.84 23.61 -8.16
CA VAL A 396 12.80 22.85 -9.41
C VAL A 396 11.82 23.45 -10.39
N VAL A 397 12.12 23.33 -11.69
CA VAL A 397 11.21 23.74 -12.75
C VAL A 397 10.38 22.53 -13.18
N MET A 398 9.05 22.64 -13.09
CA MET A 398 8.15 21.53 -13.34
C MET A 398 7.44 21.66 -14.69
N HIS A 399 8.04 21.12 -15.76
CA HIS A 399 7.41 20.98 -17.07
C HIS A 399 6.72 19.63 -17.16
N GLU A 400 5.48 19.60 -17.64
CA GLU A 400 4.78 18.32 -17.86
C GLU A 400 5.44 17.52 -18.98
N ARG A 401 5.47 16.19 -18.82
CA ARG A 401 5.93 15.26 -19.87
C ARG A 401 4.84 15.12 -20.92
N ALA A 402 5.21 15.17 -22.19
CA ALA A 402 4.31 14.86 -23.29
C ALA A 402 4.05 13.34 -23.42
N ASP A 403 4.98 12.52 -22.95
CA ASP A 403 5.00 11.06 -23.02
C ASP A 403 4.63 10.38 -21.69
N TRP A 404 3.99 11.11 -20.76
CA TRP A 404 3.64 10.55 -19.47
C TRP A 404 2.65 9.39 -19.58
N THR A 405 3.08 8.23 -19.13
CA THR A 405 2.23 7.05 -19.00
C THR A 405 1.50 7.12 -17.65
N ARG A 406 0.18 7.38 -17.69
CA ARG A 406 -0.67 7.46 -16.50
C ARG A 406 -1.08 6.09 -15.98
N THR A 407 -1.24 5.13 -16.86
CA THR A 407 -1.84 3.84 -16.59
C THR A 407 -0.80 2.76 -16.38
N ARG A 408 -1.10 1.84 -15.48
CA ARG A 408 -0.35 0.60 -15.31
C ARG A 408 -0.71 -0.39 -16.42
N GLU A 409 0.28 -1.14 -16.92
CA GLU A 409 -0.01 -2.31 -17.72
C GLU A 409 -0.84 -3.32 -16.90
N PRO A 410 -2.01 -3.79 -17.40
CA PRO A 410 -2.89 -4.66 -16.65
C PRO A 410 -2.20 -5.94 -16.14
N VAL A 411 -2.54 -6.37 -14.93
CA VAL A 411 -2.06 -7.62 -14.36
C VAL A 411 -2.95 -8.77 -14.84
N LYS A 412 -2.36 -9.78 -15.45
CA LYS A 412 -3.09 -10.99 -15.82
C LYS A 412 -3.42 -11.78 -14.55
N ARG A 413 -4.68 -11.73 -14.12
CA ARG A 413 -5.16 -12.45 -12.91
C ARG A 413 -5.90 -13.72 -13.36
N PHE A 414 -5.18 -14.82 -13.50
CA PHE A 414 -5.72 -16.10 -14.00
C PHE A 414 -6.96 -16.56 -13.23
N ARG A 415 -7.04 -16.27 -11.92
CA ARG A 415 -8.20 -16.60 -11.07
C ARG A 415 -9.50 -15.91 -11.47
N GLU A 416 -9.41 -14.76 -12.16
CA GLU A 416 -10.56 -13.91 -12.54
C GLU A 416 -11.04 -14.15 -13.96
N MET A 417 -10.27 -14.93 -14.75
CA MET A 417 -10.54 -15.22 -16.15
C MET A 417 -11.57 -16.33 -16.34
N THR A 418 -12.31 -16.28 -17.44
CA THR A 418 -13.15 -17.39 -17.93
C THR A 418 -12.28 -18.55 -18.41
N ASP A 419 -12.89 -19.73 -18.59
CA ASP A 419 -12.14 -20.91 -19.04
C ASP A 419 -11.57 -20.74 -20.46
N ASP A 420 -12.28 -20.03 -21.35
CA ASP A 420 -11.80 -19.72 -22.70
C ASP A 420 -10.60 -18.77 -22.69
N GLU A 421 -10.63 -17.73 -21.84
CA GLU A 421 -9.51 -16.81 -21.65
C GLU A 421 -8.29 -17.53 -21.06
N ARG A 422 -8.50 -18.42 -20.08
CA ARG A 422 -7.45 -19.28 -19.52
C ARG A 422 -6.82 -20.17 -20.58
N ALA A 423 -7.66 -20.83 -21.40
CA ALA A 423 -7.20 -21.70 -22.46
C ALA A 423 -6.36 -20.94 -23.50
N ALA A 424 -6.82 -19.76 -23.91
CA ALA A 424 -6.08 -18.88 -24.83
C ALA A 424 -4.73 -18.46 -24.24
N LEU A 425 -4.70 -18.05 -22.96
CA LEU A 425 -3.49 -17.63 -22.28
C LEU A 425 -2.47 -18.77 -22.11
N VAL A 426 -2.95 -19.98 -21.82
CA VAL A 426 -2.10 -21.19 -21.72
C VAL A 426 -1.54 -21.58 -23.08
N ALA A 427 -2.31 -21.40 -24.17
CA ALA A 427 -1.83 -21.64 -25.53
C ALA A 427 -0.74 -20.62 -25.93
N GLU A 428 -0.86 -19.37 -25.50
CA GLU A 428 0.17 -18.33 -25.70
C GLU A 428 1.45 -18.67 -24.91
N ASN A 429 1.31 -19.02 -23.63
CA ASN A 429 2.44 -19.37 -22.77
C ASN A 429 2.06 -20.50 -21.78
N PRO A 430 2.61 -21.73 -21.97
CA PRO A 430 2.30 -22.90 -21.12
C PRO A 430 2.58 -22.70 -19.62
N ALA A 431 3.38 -21.72 -19.22
CA ALA A 431 3.65 -21.44 -17.81
C ALA A 431 2.40 -20.88 -17.07
N TYR A 432 1.43 -20.31 -17.78
CA TYR A 432 0.11 -19.99 -17.23
C TYR A 432 -0.73 -21.24 -16.91
N GLY A 433 -0.43 -22.40 -17.52
CA GLY A 433 -1.08 -23.68 -17.18
C GLY A 433 -0.54 -24.35 -15.90
N ARG A 434 0.57 -23.87 -15.36
CA ARG A 434 1.19 -24.43 -14.14
C ARG A 434 0.75 -23.67 -12.90
N VAL A 435 -0.31 -24.15 -12.23
CA VAL A 435 -0.84 -23.53 -10.99
C VAL A 435 0.10 -23.87 -9.83
N ILE A 436 0.75 -22.84 -9.29
CA ILE A 436 1.67 -22.92 -8.14
C ILE A 436 0.92 -22.79 -6.82
N CYS A 437 0.09 -21.76 -6.69
CA CYS A 437 -0.76 -21.57 -5.50
C CYS A 437 -2.21 -22.00 -5.78
N ARG A 438 -2.60 -23.18 -5.25
CA ARG A 438 -3.93 -23.75 -5.47
C ARG A 438 -5.03 -22.98 -4.72
N CYS A 439 -4.72 -22.43 -3.54
CA CYS A 439 -5.70 -21.71 -2.72
C CYS A 439 -6.17 -20.40 -3.37
N GLU A 440 -5.27 -19.71 -4.09
CA GLU A 440 -5.53 -18.44 -4.75
C GLU A 440 -5.50 -18.55 -6.28
N THR A 441 -5.29 -19.76 -6.82
CA THR A 441 -5.22 -20.04 -8.26
C THR A 441 -4.21 -19.14 -8.99
N VAL A 442 -2.97 -19.11 -8.45
CA VAL A 442 -1.86 -18.33 -9.02
C VAL A 442 -0.93 -19.25 -9.81
N THR A 443 -0.61 -18.87 -11.02
CA THR A 443 0.22 -19.62 -11.96
C THR A 443 1.70 -19.25 -11.86
N GLU A 444 2.56 -20.09 -12.44
CA GLU A 444 4.00 -19.82 -12.52
C GLU A 444 4.30 -18.51 -13.25
N GLN A 445 3.63 -18.27 -14.39
CA GLN A 445 3.89 -17.07 -15.17
C GLN A 445 3.48 -15.79 -14.44
N GLU A 446 2.36 -15.78 -13.71
CA GLU A 446 1.99 -14.63 -12.86
C GLU A 446 3.07 -14.29 -11.83
N ILE A 447 3.74 -15.31 -11.26
CA ILE A 447 4.84 -15.10 -10.32
C ILE A 447 6.06 -14.52 -11.05
N ARG A 448 6.43 -15.04 -12.21
CA ARG A 448 7.52 -14.52 -13.03
C ARG A 448 7.26 -13.07 -13.47
N ASP A 449 6.05 -12.77 -13.91
CA ASP A 449 5.64 -11.42 -14.29
C ASP A 449 5.78 -10.44 -13.11
N ALA A 450 5.34 -10.85 -11.91
CA ALA A 450 5.46 -10.04 -10.69
C ALA A 450 6.92 -9.74 -10.29
N ILE A 451 7.88 -10.60 -10.68
CA ILE A 451 9.31 -10.41 -10.44
C ILE A 451 9.92 -9.47 -11.49
N ARG A 452 9.49 -9.59 -12.75
CA ARG A 452 10.06 -8.88 -13.92
C ARG A 452 9.54 -7.45 -14.08
N ARG A 453 8.37 -7.11 -13.54
CA ARG A 453 7.81 -5.75 -13.60
C ARG A 453 8.75 -4.70 -13.00
N PRO A 454 8.67 -3.42 -13.44
CA PRO A 454 9.32 -2.31 -12.75
C PRO A 454 8.95 -2.32 -11.26
N ALA A 455 9.90 -2.04 -10.38
CA ALA A 455 9.75 -2.25 -8.93
C ALA A 455 9.30 -3.69 -8.55
N GLY A 456 9.63 -4.70 -9.37
CA GLY A 456 9.20 -6.11 -9.22
C GLY A 456 9.62 -6.77 -7.90
N ALA A 457 9.05 -7.93 -7.60
CA ALA A 457 9.31 -8.68 -6.36
C ALA A 457 10.77 -9.13 -6.25
N ARG A 458 11.30 -9.10 -5.02
CA ARG A 458 12.65 -9.59 -4.69
C ARG A 458 12.66 -10.55 -3.49
N SER A 459 11.47 -10.83 -2.94
CA SER A 459 11.27 -11.68 -1.77
C SER A 459 9.97 -12.49 -1.90
N VAL A 460 9.80 -13.51 -1.02
CA VAL A 460 8.57 -14.31 -0.99
C VAL A 460 7.34 -13.43 -0.68
N ASP A 461 7.45 -12.51 0.27
CA ASP A 461 6.36 -11.57 0.59
C ASP A 461 6.17 -10.52 -0.52
N GLY A 462 7.21 -10.20 -1.30
CA GLY A 462 7.11 -9.40 -2.51
C GLY A 462 6.23 -10.04 -3.57
N VAL A 463 6.43 -11.34 -3.85
CA VAL A 463 5.57 -12.15 -4.73
C VAL A 463 4.16 -12.23 -4.15
N LYS A 464 4.03 -12.56 -2.86
CA LYS A 464 2.76 -12.68 -2.15
C LYS A 464 1.90 -11.41 -2.30
N ARG A 465 2.47 -10.23 -2.11
CA ARG A 465 1.74 -8.95 -2.20
C ARG A 465 1.35 -8.54 -3.62
N ARG A 466 1.98 -9.11 -4.67
CA ARG A 466 1.66 -8.81 -6.07
C ARG A 466 0.76 -9.85 -6.74
N THR A 467 0.78 -11.09 -6.26
CA THR A 467 0.05 -12.21 -6.90
C THR A 467 -0.97 -12.87 -5.99
N ARG A 468 -0.90 -12.66 -4.67
CA ARG A 468 -1.60 -13.38 -3.60
C ARG A 468 -1.09 -14.81 -3.36
N SER A 469 -0.04 -15.29 -4.04
CA SER A 469 0.57 -16.58 -3.73
C SER A 469 1.00 -16.64 -2.27
N GLY A 470 0.46 -17.59 -1.50
CA GLY A 470 0.69 -17.71 -0.05
C GLY A 470 -0.32 -16.98 0.85
N MET A 471 -1.35 -16.32 0.30
CA MET A 471 -2.39 -15.64 1.11
C MET A 471 -3.62 -16.50 1.42
N GLY A 472 -3.75 -17.67 0.80
CA GLY A 472 -4.88 -18.56 1.02
C GLY A 472 -4.73 -19.40 2.29
N LYS A 473 -5.65 -20.34 2.49
CA LYS A 473 -5.84 -21.16 3.71
C LYS A 473 -4.55 -21.81 4.27
N CYS A 474 -3.62 -22.25 3.41
CA CYS A 474 -2.38 -22.90 3.86
C CYS A 474 -1.23 -21.91 4.16
N GLN A 475 -1.41 -20.61 3.94
CA GLN A 475 -0.45 -19.54 4.22
C GLN A 475 0.97 -19.83 3.66
N GLY A 476 1.04 -20.33 2.42
CA GLY A 476 2.30 -20.61 1.72
C GLY A 476 2.87 -22.01 1.95
N GLY A 477 2.24 -22.85 2.78
CA GLY A 477 2.76 -24.17 3.14
C GLY A 477 3.02 -25.09 1.95
N PHE A 478 2.28 -24.95 0.84
CA PHE A 478 2.49 -25.75 -0.38
C PHE A 478 3.21 -24.98 -1.50
N CYS A 479 2.87 -23.71 -1.70
CA CYS A 479 3.46 -22.93 -2.79
C CYS A 479 4.81 -22.32 -2.45
N GLY A 480 5.13 -22.13 -1.16
CA GLY A 480 6.36 -21.47 -0.70
C GLY A 480 7.64 -21.99 -1.33
N PRO A 481 7.94 -23.30 -1.31
CA PRO A 481 9.14 -23.85 -1.94
C PRO A 481 9.26 -23.51 -3.43
N ARG A 482 8.16 -23.64 -4.18
CA ARG A 482 8.15 -23.31 -5.62
C ARG A 482 8.31 -21.82 -5.89
N VAL A 483 7.79 -20.95 -5.02
CA VAL A 483 8.02 -19.50 -5.10
C VAL A 483 9.49 -19.19 -4.88
N VAL A 484 10.16 -19.86 -3.93
CA VAL A 484 11.60 -19.71 -3.70
C VAL A 484 12.40 -20.12 -4.94
N ASP A 485 12.09 -21.29 -5.54
CA ASP A 485 12.76 -21.75 -6.76
C ASP A 485 12.62 -20.73 -7.91
N ILE A 486 11.37 -20.25 -8.16
CA ILE A 486 11.11 -19.28 -9.23
C ILE A 486 11.84 -17.95 -8.97
N LEU A 487 11.85 -17.47 -7.72
CA LEU A 487 12.60 -16.27 -7.35
C LEU A 487 14.08 -16.44 -7.62
N ALA A 488 14.68 -17.57 -7.18
CA ALA A 488 16.10 -17.85 -7.38
C ALA A 488 16.46 -17.91 -8.87
N GLU A 489 15.64 -18.60 -9.68
CA GLU A 489 15.81 -18.65 -11.14
C GLU A 489 15.75 -17.26 -11.79
N GLU A 490 14.74 -16.44 -11.47
CA GLU A 490 14.54 -15.11 -12.05
C GLU A 490 15.59 -14.08 -11.60
N LEU A 491 16.09 -14.22 -10.38
CA LEU A 491 17.10 -13.34 -9.81
C LEU A 491 18.54 -13.82 -10.10
N GLY A 492 18.70 -15.05 -10.60
CA GLY A 492 20.01 -15.62 -10.91
C GLY A 492 20.87 -15.86 -9.66
N CYS A 493 20.26 -16.22 -8.52
CA CYS A 493 20.93 -16.43 -7.24
C CYS A 493 20.67 -17.85 -6.68
N ASP A 494 21.40 -18.24 -5.62
CA ASP A 494 21.15 -19.52 -4.95
C ASP A 494 19.83 -19.42 -4.14
N PRO A 495 18.99 -20.48 -4.09
CA PRO A 495 17.77 -20.50 -3.28
C PRO A 495 17.98 -20.15 -1.80
N THR A 496 19.18 -20.38 -1.25
CA THR A 496 19.53 -20.00 0.13
C THR A 496 19.66 -18.49 0.34
N GLU A 497 19.78 -17.71 -0.74
CA GLU A 497 19.82 -16.24 -0.68
C GLU A 497 18.43 -15.61 -0.67
N ILE A 498 17.39 -16.41 -0.99
CA ILE A 498 16.02 -15.92 -1.01
C ILE A 498 15.51 -15.66 0.41
N THR A 499 15.04 -14.43 0.63
CA THR A 499 14.46 -14.01 1.91
C THR A 499 12.95 -14.02 1.88
N LYS A 500 12.35 -14.11 3.06
CA LYS A 500 10.91 -13.95 3.21
C LYS A 500 10.45 -12.51 2.93
N PHE A 501 11.18 -11.50 3.48
CA PHE A 501 10.82 -10.07 3.36
C PHE A 501 12.03 -9.11 3.34
N GLY A 502 13.26 -9.61 3.12
CA GLY A 502 14.51 -8.84 3.16
C GLY A 502 15.29 -9.05 4.47
N GLY A 503 16.46 -8.43 4.58
CA GLY A 503 17.38 -8.58 5.71
C GLY A 503 17.77 -10.05 5.97
N ALA A 504 17.80 -10.46 7.22
CA ALA A 504 18.19 -11.82 7.63
C ALA A 504 17.04 -12.85 7.61
N SER A 505 15.92 -12.57 6.92
CA SER A 505 14.76 -13.47 6.89
C SER A 505 14.86 -14.58 5.84
N TYR A 506 16.00 -15.27 5.79
CA TYR A 506 16.27 -16.34 4.83
C TYR A 506 15.25 -17.48 4.92
N MET A 507 14.78 -17.95 3.75
CA MET A 507 13.83 -19.07 3.66
C MET A 507 14.51 -20.43 3.88
N LEU A 508 15.76 -20.54 3.51
CA LEU A 508 16.58 -21.75 3.65
C LEU A 508 17.88 -21.43 4.39
N THR A 509 18.28 -22.28 5.32
CA THR A 509 19.51 -22.12 6.11
C THR A 509 20.71 -22.84 5.49
N GLY A 510 20.50 -23.62 4.44
CA GLY A 510 21.52 -24.37 3.74
C GLY A 510 20.93 -25.49 2.90
N LYS A 511 21.77 -26.15 2.11
CA LYS A 511 21.43 -27.36 1.35
C LYS A 511 21.52 -28.60 2.27
N THR A 512 20.50 -29.45 2.23
CA THR A 512 20.49 -30.69 3.01
C THR A 512 21.17 -31.84 2.30
N ARG A 513 21.35 -31.76 0.96
CA ARG A 513 22.09 -32.69 0.10
C ARG A 513 22.53 -32.03 -1.20
#